data_d5da9e56bc2750fa804cf384b1dbc3d3
#
_entry.id   d5da9e56bc2750fa804cf384b1dbc3d3
#
_cell.length_a   1.000
_cell.length_b   1.000
_cell.length_c   1.000
_cell.angle_alpha   90.00
_cell.angle_beta   90.00
_cell.angle_gamma   90.00
#
_symmetry.space_group_name_H-M   'P 1'
#
loop_
_entity.id
_entity.type
_entity.pdbx_description
1 polymer ?
#
loop_
_entity_poly.entity_id
_entity_poly.type
_entity_poly.pdbx_seq_one_letter_code
_entity_poly.pdbx_strand_id
1 'polypeptide(L)'
;TDFHIFQGKHPFLEYPRVIGHELAVEIVAAPEASGLTPGDVCVVNPYIACGDCMACRAGKRNCCMRISVLGVHRDGGMTGLLSVPVENLIPAEGLSLDACASVEFLAIGAHAVRRGAITAADNVLVVGAGPIGLGAALFARHAGAKVAVFDPDAERMAAAERIAGASAIQAGSDLAKAIGAYTDQNGFDVVFDATGNRVAIETGFDFVAHGGRYVLISVIRDAITFQDPDFHRKEMTLLGSRNATNEDFRRVMEAIRSGAVDIHHL
;
A
#
# COMPACT_ATOMS: atom_id res chain seq x y z
N THR A 1 9.45 -3.93 4.16
CA THR A 1 10.61 -3.61 3.29
C THR A 1 11.91 -3.74 4.09
N ASP A 2 12.08 -3.04 5.23
CA ASP A 2 13.35 -2.97 5.97
C ASP A 2 13.84 -4.32 6.50
N PHE A 3 12.93 -5.22 6.94
CA PHE A 3 13.30 -6.61 7.26
C PHE A 3 13.89 -7.37 6.07
N HIS A 4 13.34 -7.20 4.87
CA HIS A 4 13.90 -7.82 3.65
C HIS A 4 15.26 -7.22 3.29
N ILE A 5 15.44 -5.92 3.53
CA ILE A 5 16.72 -5.24 3.38
C ILE A 5 17.75 -5.83 4.36
N PHE A 6 17.40 -5.90 5.64
CA PHE A 6 18.26 -6.46 6.69
C PHE A 6 18.67 -7.91 6.39
N GLN A 7 17.79 -8.71 5.80
CA GLN A 7 18.04 -10.08 5.39
C GLN A 7 18.78 -10.23 4.05
N GLY A 8 19.14 -9.12 3.37
CA GLY A 8 19.77 -9.18 2.06
C GLY A 8 18.85 -9.60 0.90
N LYS A 9 17.55 -9.57 1.10
CA LYS A 9 16.54 -10.09 0.12
C LYS A 9 15.92 -9.02 -0.76
N HIS A 10 16.21 -7.74 -0.52
CA HIS A 10 15.59 -6.65 -1.28
C HIS A 10 16.19 -6.56 -2.70
N PRO A 11 15.36 -6.51 -3.78
CA PRO A 11 15.85 -6.62 -5.15
C PRO A 11 16.62 -5.40 -5.69
N PHE A 12 16.42 -4.22 -5.08
CA PHE A 12 16.91 -2.94 -5.59
C PHE A 12 17.91 -2.25 -4.67
N LEU A 13 18.42 -2.95 -3.64
CA LEU A 13 19.29 -2.36 -2.63
C LEU A 13 20.77 -2.65 -2.89
N GLU A 14 21.60 -1.62 -2.73
CA GLU A 14 23.06 -1.71 -2.70
C GLU A 14 23.58 -1.39 -1.29
N TYR A 15 24.48 -2.22 -0.75
CA TYR A 15 25.09 -2.05 0.58
C TYR A 15 26.44 -1.33 0.50
N PRO A 16 26.85 -0.54 1.53
CA PRO A 16 26.11 -0.25 2.77
C PRO A 16 24.98 0.76 2.58
N ARG A 17 23.96 0.73 3.45
CA ARG A 17 22.78 1.60 3.39
C ARG A 17 22.25 1.90 4.79
N VAL A 18 21.97 3.17 5.09
CA VAL A 18 21.08 3.54 6.19
C VAL A 18 19.65 3.30 5.73
N ILE A 19 18.92 2.44 6.43
CA ILE A 19 17.53 2.08 6.09
C ILE A 19 16.52 3.05 6.75
N GLY A 20 15.22 2.81 6.54
CA GLY A 20 14.11 3.58 7.11
C GLY A 20 13.47 4.54 6.11
N HIS A 21 12.17 4.33 5.87
CA HIS A 21 11.38 5.14 4.93
C HIS A 21 9.96 5.42 5.46
N GLU A 22 9.58 4.89 6.61
CA GLU A 22 8.34 5.17 7.34
C GLU A 22 8.69 6.18 8.43
N LEU A 23 8.54 7.48 8.14
CA LEU A 23 9.23 8.54 8.90
C LEU A 23 8.28 9.63 9.40
N ALA A 24 8.35 9.88 10.71
CA ALA A 24 7.92 11.11 11.35
C ALA A 24 9.16 11.94 11.71
N VAL A 25 9.17 13.22 11.37
CA VAL A 25 10.30 14.11 11.59
C VAL A 25 9.86 15.43 12.21
N GLU A 26 10.77 16.04 12.98
CA GLU A 26 10.66 17.42 13.42
C GLU A 26 11.63 18.28 12.60
N ILE A 27 11.15 19.43 12.12
CA ILE A 27 11.96 20.35 11.34
C ILE A 27 13.00 21.02 12.25
N VAL A 28 14.27 20.87 11.92
CA VAL A 28 15.37 21.58 12.58
C VAL A 28 15.70 22.88 11.83
N ALA A 29 15.69 22.80 10.49
CA ALA A 29 15.91 23.95 9.63
C ALA A 29 15.21 23.73 8.28
N ALA A 30 14.65 24.80 7.71
CA ALA A 30 14.03 24.80 6.39
C ALA A 30 14.24 26.17 5.73
N PRO A 31 14.21 26.26 4.38
CA PRO A 31 14.22 27.53 3.68
C PRO A 31 12.98 28.37 4.05
N GLU A 32 13.13 29.68 4.23
CA GLU A 32 12.01 30.60 4.57
C GLU A 32 10.83 30.46 3.61
N ALA A 33 11.10 30.29 2.32
CA ALA A 33 10.07 30.12 1.30
C ALA A 33 9.27 28.81 1.40
N SER A 34 9.68 27.88 2.29
CA SER A 34 8.97 26.59 2.46
C SER A 34 7.69 26.71 3.28
N GLY A 35 7.56 27.76 4.11
CA GLY A 35 6.50 27.88 5.09
C GLY A 35 6.64 26.96 6.30
N LEU A 36 7.75 26.19 6.39
CA LEU A 36 8.06 25.32 7.53
C LEU A 36 8.98 26.05 8.52
N THR A 37 8.76 25.85 9.80
CA THR A 37 9.54 26.42 10.88
C THR A 37 10.14 25.32 11.77
N PRO A 38 11.29 25.58 12.46
CA PRO A 38 11.82 24.67 13.44
C PRO A 38 10.77 24.29 14.50
N GLY A 39 10.66 22.99 14.78
CA GLY A 39 9.64 22.43 15.68
C GLY A 39 8.39 21.88 14.96
N ASP A 40 8.18 22.21 13.68
CA ASP A 40 7.06 21.64 12.94
C ASP A 40 7.24 20.13 12.76
N VAL A 41 6.18 19.36 13.02
CA VAL A 41 6.15 17.92 12.77
C VAL A 41 5.68 17.67 11.34
N CYS A 42 6.42 16.81 10.63
CA CYS A 42 6.09 16.41 9.26
C CYS A 42 6.14 14.89 9.08
N VAL A 43 5.29 14.40 8.20
CA VAL A 43 5.45 13.08 7.56
C VAL A 43 6.36 13.23 6.34
N VAL A 44 7.26 12.30 6.14
CA VAL A 44 8.13 12.27 4.97
C VAL A 44 7.53 11.36 3.91
N ASN A 45 7.27 11.88 2.71
CA ASN A 45 7.08 11.04 1.54
C ASN A 45 8.45 10.59 1.03
N PRO A 46 8.82 9.29 1.15
CA PRO A 46 10.16 8.82 0.84
C PRO A 46 10.46 8.74 -0.67
N TYR A 47 9.49 9.01 -1.54
CA TYR A 47 9.55 8.81 -2.99
C TYR A 47 10.00 10.08 -3.70
N ILE A 48 11.32 10.32 -3.74
CA ILE A 48 11.90 11.51 -4.37
C ILE A 48 11.88 11.34 -5.89
N ALA A 49 11.05 12.15 -6.56
CA ALA A 49 10.86 12.14 -8.00
C ALA A 49 11.73 13.20 -8.70
N CYS A 50 12.15 12.94 -9.93
CA CYS A 50 12.99 13.87 -10.69
C CYS A 50 12.27 15.14 -11.18
N GLY A 51 10.95 15.15 -11.21
CA GLY A 51 10.12 16.28 -11.62
C GLY A 51 9.93 16.47 -13.14
N ASP A 52 10.82 15.94 -13.99
CA ASP A 52 10.90 16.27 -15.42
C ASP A 52 10.67 15.11 -16.39
N CYS A 53 10.61 13.84 -15.94
CA CYS A 53 10.31 12.72 -16.83
C CYS A 53 8.82 12.71 -17.24
N MET A 54 8.49 11.90 -18.23
CA MET A 54 7.11 11.80 -18.75
C MET A 54 6.09 11.52 -17.66
N ALA A 55 6.39 10.58 -16.75
CA ALA A 55 5.51 10.25 -15.64
C ALA A 55 5.32 11.43 -14.68
N CYS A 56 6.39 12.15 -14.35
CA CYS A 56 6.33 13.33 -13.49
C CYS A 56 5.50 14.45 -14.12
N ARG A 57 5.69 14.72 -15.41
CA ARG A 57 4.90 15.72 -16.15
C ARG A 57 3.42 15.34 -16.25
N ALA A 58 3.11 14.04 -16.24
CA ALA A 58 1.74 13.54 -16.19
C ALA A 58 1.15 13.47 -14.77
N GLY A 59 1.81 14.06 -13.75
CA GLY A 59 1.36 14.04 -12.35
C GLY A 59 1.56 12.70 -11.62
N LYS A 60 2.17 11.70 -12.27
CA LYS A 60 2.42 10.37 -11.70
C LYS A 60 3.83 10.27 -11.10
N ARG A 61 4.11 11.11 -10.09
CA ARG A 61 5.44 11.20 -9.47
C ARG A 61 5.89 9.87 -8.84
N ASN A 62 4.97 9.08 -8.29
CA ASN A 62 5.21 7.73 -7.78
C ASN A 62 5.73 6.75 -8.85
N CYS A 63 5.48 7.03 -10.13
CA CYS A 63 5.96 6.26 -11.28
C CYS A 63 7.19 6.90 -11.95
N CYS A 64 7.90 7.81 -11.27
CA CYS A 64 9.08 8.48 -11.82
C CYS A 64 10.11 7.47 -12.35
N MET A 65 10.60 7.70 -13.58
CA MET A 65 11.60 6.84 -14.20
C MET A 65 12.96 6.87 -13.47
N ARG A 66 13.24 7.97 -12.77
CA ARG A 66 14.46 8.19 -11.96
C ARG A 66 14.13 8.36 -10.49
N ILE A 67 13.19 7.55 -10.00
CA ILE A 67 12.76 7.64 -8.60
C ILE A 67 13.92 7.26 -7.66
N SER A 68 14.08 8.04 -6.61
CA SER A 68 15.06 7.77 -5.56
C SER A 68 14.33 7.63 -4.22
N VAL A 69 14.21 6.41 -3.72
CA VAL A 69 13.50 6.11 -2.48
C VAL A 69 14.47 6.15 -1.31
N LEU A 70 14.12 6.89 -0.26
CA LEU A 70 14.86 6.91 1.01
C LEU A 70 14.94 5.49 1.60
N GLY A 71 16.07 5.14 2.16
CA GLY A 71 16.31 3.82 2.74
C GLY A 71 16.50 2.68 1.72
N VAL A 72 16.32 2.94 0.42
CA VAL A 72 16.47 1.96 -0.67
C VAL A 72 17.54 2.41 -1.67
N HIS A 73 17.29 3.48 -2.43
CA HIS A 73 18.22 3.98 -3.46
C HIS A 73 19.21 5.00 -2.88
N ARG A 74 18.90 5.58 -1.75
CA ARG A 74 19.73 6.51 -0.97
C ARG A 74 19.51 6.27 0.50
N ASP A 75 20.38 6.84 1.35
CA ASP A 75 20.25 6.69 2.80
C ASP A 75 18.89 7.19 3.30
N GLY A 76 18.34 6.45 4.23
CA GLY A 76 17.03 6.66 4.85
C GLY A 76 17.09 7.34 6.21
N GLY A 77 16.00 7.21 6.95
CA GLY A 77 15.77 7.99 8.16
C GLY A 77 16.15 7.33 9.48
N MET A 78 16.78 6.15 9.48
CA MET A 78 17.36 5.58 10.73
C MET A 78 18.66 6.31 11.10
N THR A 79 18.55 7.61 11.30
CA THR A 79 19.63 8.55 11.62
C THR A 79 19.10 9.69 12.48
N GLY A 80 20.00 10.39 13.19
CA GLY A 80 19.61 11.54 14.02
C GLY A 80 19.18 12.77 13.22
N LEU A 81 19.68 12.94 11.99
CA LEU A 81 19.33 14.06 11.10
C LEU A 81 19.20 13.55 9.67
N LEU A 82 18.20 14.06 8.97
CA LEU A 82 17.90 13.71 7.58
C LEU A 82 17.66 14.99 6.76
N SER A 83 18.22 15.06 5.56
CA SER A 83 17.94 16.13 4.61
C SER A 83 17.06 15.60 3.48
N VAL A 84 15.91 16.25 3.27
CA VAL A 84 14.93 15.87 2.23
C VAL A 84 14.45 17.11 1.49
N PRO A 85 14.01 16.97 0.21
CA PRO A 85 13.36 18.07 -0.50
C PRO A 85 12.08 18.51 0.21
N VAL A 86 11.80 19.82 0.22
CA VAL A 86 10.62 20.39 0.88
C VAL A 86 9.31 19.79 0.35
N GLU A 87 9.24 19.51 -0.95
CA GLU A 87 8.07 18.89 -1.59
C GLU A 87 7.77 17.46 -1.10
N ASN A 88 8.72 16.83 -0.39
CA ASN A 88 8.57 15.51 0.22
C ASN A 88 8.17 15.59 1.71
N LEU A 89 8.05 16.79 2.27
CA LEU A 89 7.58 17.03 3.63
C LEU A 89 6.09 17.40 3.61
N ILE A 90 5.32 16.72 4.45
CA ILE A 90 3.88 16.95 4.59
C ILE A 90 3.61 17.35 6.03
N PRO A 91 3.24 18.62 6.31
CA PRO A 91 2.93 19.06 7.66
C PRO A 91 1.88 18.20 8.34
N ALA A 92 2.15 17.78 9.57
CA ALA A 92 1.36 16.78 10.29
C ALA A 92 0.69 17.35 11.55
N GLU A 93 0.25 18.60 11.45
CA GLU A 93 -0.40 19.31 12.55
C GLU A 93 -1.52 18.46 13.20
N GLY A 94 -1.47 18.34 14.54
CA GLY A 94 -2.47 17.58 15.29
C GLY A 94 -2.30 16.05 15.29
N LEU A 95 -1.26 15.50 14.66
CA LEU A 95 -0.94 14.07 14.72
C LEU A 95 0.22 13.80 15.66
N SER A 96 0.18 12.67 16.38
CA SER A 96 1.32 12.18 17.15
C SER A 96 2.43 11.66 16.23
N LEU A 97 3.67 11.55 16.74
CA LEU A 97 4.78 10.98 15.97
C LEU A 97 4.51 9.54 15.55
N ASP A 98 3.87 8.74 16.38
CA ASP A 98 3.49 7.35 16.05
C ASP A 98 2.48 7.32 14.90
N ALA A 99 1.49 8.22 14.94
CA ALA A 99 0.54 8.39 13.85
C ALA A 99 1.25 8.78 12.54
N CYS A 100 2.18 9.72 12.61
CA CYS A 100 2.96 10.16 11.45
C CYS A 100 3.83 9.04 10.87
N ALA A 101 4.45 8.22 11.71
CA ALA A 101 5.29 7.10 11.28
C ALA A 101 4.48 6.00 10.58
N SER A 102 3.19 5.84 10.93
CA SER A 102 2.30 4.85 10.29
C SER A 102 1.73 5.29 8.94
N VAL A 103 1.91 6.55 8.53
CA VAL A 103 1.27 7.09 7.31
C VAL A 103 1.81 6.44 6.04
N GLU A 104 3.11 6.15 5.95
CA GLU A 104 3.71 5.66 4.71
C GLU A 104 3.12 4.33 4.27
N PHE A 105 3.17 3.28 5.11
CA PHE A 105 2.66 1.96 4.72
C PHE A 105 1.14 1.98 4.48
N LEU A 106 0.39 2.80 5.22
CA LEU A 106 -1.04 3.01 4.99
C LEU A 106 -1.30 3.71 3.65
N ALA A 107 -0.42 4.65 3.24
CA ALA A 107 -0.53 5.32 1.95
C ALA A 107 -0.35 4.37 0.77
N ILE A 108 0.45 3.30 0.91
CA ILE A 108 0.53 2.24 -0.11
C ILE A 108 -0.85 1.59 -0.31
N GLY A 109 -1.54 1.22 0.78
CA GLY A 109 -2.90 0.66 0.72
C GLY A 109 -3.92 1.64 0.13
N ALA A 110 -3.91 2.90 0.59
CA ALA A 110 -4.78 3.95 0.08
C ALA A 110 -4.55 4.21 -1.42
N HIS A 111 -3.29 4.21 -1.87
CA HIS A 111 -2.94 4.33 -3.28
C HIS A 111 -3.47 3.16 -4.11
N ALA A 112 -3.33 1.94 -3.63
CA ALA A 112 -3.84 0.75 -4.30
C ALA A 112 -5.37 0.80 -4.48
N VAL A 113 -6.09 1.23 -3.43
CA VAL A 113 -7.55 1.42 -3.47
C VAL A 113 -7.95 2.48 -4.50
N ARG A 114 -7.27 3.63 -4.54
CA ARG A 114 -7.48 4.66 -5.56
C ARG A 114 -7.12 4.14 -6.96
N ARG A 115 -6.03 3.39 -7.10
CA ARG A 115 -5.60 2.79 -8.35
C ARG A 115 -6.58 1.75 -8.87
N GLY A 116 -7.21 0.98 -7.97
CA GLY A 116 -8.27 0.03 -8.25
C GLY A 116 -9.63 0.71 -8.50
N ALA A 117 -9.76 2.03 -8.32
CA ALA A 117 -11.01 2.78 -8.47
C ALA A 117 -12.16 2.18 -7.66
N ILE A 118 -11.91 1.88 -6.39
CA ILE A 118 -12.89 1.23 -5.50
C ILE A 118 -14.07 2.15 -5.21
N THR A 119 -15.25 1.56 -5.23
CA THR A 119 -16.53 2.20 -4.91
C THR A 119 -17.29 1.43 -3.81
N ALA A 120 -18.33 2.03 -3.28
CA ALA A 120 -19.19 1.40 -2.28
C ALA A 120 -20.00 0.19 -2.83
N ALA A 121 -20.08 0.03 -4.14
CA ALA A 121 -20.76 -1.09 -4.78
C ALA A 121 -19.87 -2.33 -4.92
N ASP A 122 -18.53 -2.17 -4.80
CA ASP A 122 -17.58 -3.26 -5.03
C ASP A 122 -17.57 -4.28 -3.89
N ASN A 123 -17.49 -5.56 -4.23
CA ASN A 123 -17.03 -6.63 -3.35
C ASN A 123 -15.53 -6.81 -3.56
N VAL A 124 -14.76 -6.64 -2.52
CA VAL A 124 -13.30 -6.60 -2.57
C VAL A 124 -12.71 -7.77 -1.81
N LEU A 125 -11.74 -8.47 -2.41
CA LEU A 125 -10.89 -9.43 -1.73
C LEU A 125 -9.49 -8.84 -1.56
N VAL A 126 -8.93 -8.95 -0.36
CA VAL A 126 -7.51 -8.71 -0.09
C VAL A 126 -6.84 -10.04 0.23
N VAL A 127 -5.90 -10.47 -0.61
CA VAL A 127 -5.07 -11.64 -0.39
C VAL A 127 -3.75 -11.21 0.23
N GLY A 128 -3.48 -11.68 1.44
CA GLY A 128 -2.39 -11.24 2.29
C GLY A 128 -2.80 -10.15 3.29
N ALA A 129 -2.88 -10.49 4.57
CA ALA A 129 -3.27 -9.61 5.68
C ALA A 129 -2.06 -9.04 6.46
N GLY A 130 -0.90 -8.92 5.82
CA GLY A 130 0.23 -8.16 6.35
C GLY A 130 -0.06 -6.65 6.37
N PRO A 131 0.88 -5.80 6.84
CA PRO A 131 0.64 -4.36 6.98
C PRO A 131 0.08 -3.69 5.72
N ILE A 132 0.61 -4.04 4.55
CA ILE A 132 0.16 -3.47 3.27
C ILE A 132 -1.26 -3.92 2.92
N GLY A 133 -1.57 -5.21 3.08
CA GLY A 133 -2.91 -5.74 2.85
C GLY A 133 -3.93 -5.17 3.84
N LEU A 134 -3.55 -5.03 5.11
CA LEU A 134 -4.37 -4.37 6.13
C LEU A 134 -4.69 -2.92 5.73
N GLY A 135 -3.69 -2.15 5.27
CA GLY A 135 -3.90 -0.81 4.75
C GLY A 135 -4.87 -0.79 3.56
N ALA A 136 -4.74 -1.73 2.61
CA ALA A 136 -5.68 -1.84 1.50
C ALA A 136 -7.10 -2.18 1.96
N ALA A 137 -7.26 -3.10 2.92
CA ALA A 137 -8.55 -3.47 3.50
C ALA A 137 -9.21 -2.27 4.22
N LEU A 138 -8.45 -1.54 5.05
CA LEU A 138 -8.91 -0.33 5.73
C LEU A 138 -9.45 0.71 4.75
N PHE A 139 -8.67 1.05 3.73
CA PHE A 139 -9.07 2.09 2.79
C PHE A 139 -10.15 1.65 1.81
N ALA A 140 -10.25 0.35 1.46
CA ALA A 140 -11.37 -0.18 0.71
C ALA A 140 -12.67 -0.11 1.55
N ARG A 141 -12.63 -0.44 2.83
CA ARG A 141 -13.76 -0.23 3.77
C ARG A 141 -14.13 1.23 3.92
N HIS A 142 -13.13 2.11 4.05
CA HIS A 142 -13.35 3.56 4.13
C HIS A 142 -14.01 4.12 2.85
N ALA A 143 -13.76 3.51 1.69
CA ALA A 143 -14.46 3.81 0.44
C ALA A 143 -15.90 3.25 0.38
N GLY A 144 -16.33 2.52 1.41
CA GLY A 144 -17.68 1.95 1.52
C GLY A 144 -17.83 0.54 0.95
N ALA A 145 -16.76 -0.06 0.40
CA ALA A 145 -16.82 -1.39 -0.20
C ALA A 145 -17.08 -2.49 0.84
N LYS A 146 -17.60 -3.62 0.38
CA LYS A 146 -17.63 -4.86 1.16
C LYS A 146 -16.29 -5.55 1.00
N VAL A 147 -15.57 -5.75 2.11
CA VAL A 147 -14.20 -6.27 2.07
C VAL A 147 -14.13 -7.62 2.76
N ALA A 148 -13.59 -8.59 2.03
CA ALA A 148 -13.14 -9.86 2.56
C ALA A 148 -11.61 -9.91 2.56
N VAL A 149 -11.02 -10.70 3.46
CA VAL A 149 -9.58 -10.88 3.58
C VAL A 149 -9.24 -12.36 3.71
N PHE A 150 -8.13 -12.75 3.11
CA PHE A 150 -7.54 -14.07 3.29
C PHE A 150 -6.04 -13.97 3.57
N ASP A 151 -5.59 -14.68 4.60
CA ASP A 151 -4.18 -14.96 4.91
C ASP A 151 -4.10 -16.37 5.50
N PRO A 152 -3.04 -17.15 5.24
CA PRO A 152 -2.86 -18.45 5.90
C PRO A 152 -2.62 -18.31 7.41
N ASP A 153 -2.25 -17.13 7.89
CA ASP A 153 -2.05 -16.80 9.30
C ASP A 153 -3.37 -16.33 9.93
N ALA A 154 -3.89 -17.12 10.86
CA ALA A 154 -5.16 -16.83 11.54
C ALA A 154 -5.10 -15.57 12.42
N GLU A 155 -3.94 -15.24 12.99
CA GLU A 155 -3.79 -14.03 13.81
C GLU A 155 -3.88 -12.77 12.95
N ARG A 156 -3.29 -12.80 11.74
CA ARG A 156 -3.41 -11.71 10.76
C ARG A 156 -4.85 -11.53 10.27
N MET A 157 -5.56 -12.63 10.01
CA MET A 157 -6.98 -12.55 9.65
C MET A 157 -7.81 -11.94 10.79
N ALA A 158 -7.61 -12.38 12.03
CA ALA A 158 -8.30 -11.80 13.19
C ALA A 158 -7.95 -10.32 13.39
N ALA A 159 -6.70 -9.92 13.12
CA ALA A 159 -6.31 -8.52 13.13
C ALA A 159 -7.05 -7.72 12.05
N ALA A 160 -7.16 -8.24 10.83
CA ALA A 160 -7.88 -7.56 9.74
C ALA A 160 -9.40 -7.43 10.03
N GLU A 161 -10.02 -8.43 10.67
CA GLU A 161 -11.41 -8.32 11.13
C GLU A 161 -11.56 -7.22 12.18
N ARG A 162 -10.69 -7.22 13.18
CA ARG A 162 -10.75 -6.25 14.29
C ARG A 162 -10.44 -4.82 13.83
N ILE A 163 -9.42 -4.64 13.00
CA ILE A 163 -8.86 -3.33 12.65
C ILE A 163 -9.59 -2.73 11.44
N ALA A 164 -9.79 -3.52 10.38
CA ALA A 164 -10.39 -3.05 9.14
C ALA A 164 -11.90 -3.35 9.04
N GLY A 165 -12.47 -4.13 9.95
CA GLY A 165 -13.86 -4.59 9.84
C GLY A 165 -14.09 -5.43 8.58
N ALA A 166 -13.05 -6.09 8.08
CA ALA A 166 -13.15 -7.01 6.94
C ALA A 166 -13.70 -8.37 7.37
N SER A 167 -14.29 -9.11 6.44
CA SER A 167 -14.73 -10.50 6.71
C SER A 167 -13.60 -11.47 6.42
N ALA A 168 -13.16 -12.27 7.40
CA ALA A 168 -12.14 -13.26 7.16
C ALA A 168 -12.70 -14.48 6.41
N ILE A 169 -12.06 -14.86 5.30
CA ILE A 169 -12.42 -16.07 4.57
C ILE A 169 -11.73 -17.28 5.21
N GLN A 170 -12.51 -18.16 5.80
CA GLN A 170 -12.02 -19.42 6.39
C GLN A 170 -11.90 -20.48 5.29
N ALA A 171 -10.70 -20.62 4.73
CA ALA A 171 -10.49 -21.44 3.54
C ALA A 171 -10.40 -22.96 3.85
N GLY A 172 -10.09 -23.36 5.09
CA GLY A 172 -9.78 -24.74 5.36
C GLY A 172 -8.63 -25.23 4.43
N SER A 173 -8.86 -26.35 3.71
CA SER A 173 -7.89 -26.90 2.75
C SER A 173 -8.11 -26.42 1.30
N ASP A 174 -9.17 -25.67 1.01
CA ASP A 174 -9.56 -25.29 -0.36
C ASP A 174 -10.08 -23.83 -0.39
N LEU A 175 -9.16 -22.90 -0.69
CA LEU A 175 -9.46 -21.49 -0.78
C LEU A 175 -10.43 -21.17 -1.93
N ALA A 176 -10.29 -21.80 -3.09
CA ALA A 176 -11.15 -21.54 -4.24
C ALA A 176 -12.61 -21.88 -3.94
N LYS A 177 -12.83 -23.04 -3.27
CA LYS A 177 -14.17 -23.42 -2.82
C LYS A 177 -14.74 -22.46 -1.80
N ALA A 178 -13.94 -21.99 -0.84
CA ALA A 178 -14.37 -21.03 0.18
C ALA A 178 -14.77 -19.68 -0.46
N ILE A 179 -13.97 -19.20 -1.41
CA ILE A 179 -14.27 -17.98 -2.18
C ILE A 179 -15.53 -18.15 -3.01
N GLY A 180 -15.67 -19.28 -3.73
CA GLY A 180 -16.87 -19.57 -4.49
C GLY A 180 -18.14 -19.56 -3.61
N ALA A 181 -18.09 -20.18 -2.45
CA ALA A 181 -19.21 -20.16 -1.50
C ALA A 181 -19.51 -18.77 -0.94
N TYR A 182 -18.47 -17.95 -0.70
CA TYR A 182 -18.63 -16.59 -0.18
C TYR A 182 -19.27 -15.63 -1.19
N THR A 183 -19.00 -15.84 -2.48
CA THR A 183 -19.40 -14.95 -3.58
C THR A 183 -20.54 -15.51 -4.45
N ASP A 184 -21.20 -16.59 -4.04
CA ASP A 184 -22.20 -17.30 -4.87
C ASP A 184 -21.65 -17.62 -6.28
N GLN A 185 -20.39 -18.04 -6.35
CA GLN A 185 -19.63 -18.38 -7.58
C GLN A 185 -19.36 -17.19 -8.52
N ASN A 186 -19.66 -15.95 -8.13
CA ASN A 186 -19.48 -14.78 -8.99
C ASN A 186 -18.04 -14.23 -8.97
N GLY A 187 -17.25 -14.51 -7.92
CA GLY A 187 -15.95 -13.87 -7.69
C GLY A 187 -16.07 -12.46 -7.11
N PHE A 188 -14.95 -11.76 -7.02
CA PHE A 188 -14.87 -10.41 -6.47
C PHE A 188 -14.71 -9.37 -7.58
N ASP A 189 -15.37 -8.22 -7.43
CA ASP A 189 -15.24 -7.08 -8.35
C ASP A 189 -13.82 -6.56 -8.39
N VAL A 190 -13.13 -6.60 -7.24
CA VAL A 190 -11.71 -6.25 -7.14
C VAL A 190 -10.97 -7.23 -6.23
N VAL A 191 -9.84 -7.71 -6.71
CA VAL A 191 -8.90 -8.52 -5.92
C VAL A 191 -7.59 -7.73 -5.76
N PHE A 192 -7.12 -7.56 -4.53
CA PHE A 192 -5.79 -7.04 -4.21
C PHE A 192 -4.86 -8.19 -3.83
N ASP A 193 -3.68 -8.24 -4.44
CA ASP A 193 -2.59 -9.09 -3.94
C ASP A 193 -1.56 -8.26 -3.16
N ALA A 194 -1.36 -8.62 -1.89
CA ALA A 194 -0.37 -8.07 -1.00
C ALA A 194 0.55 -9.16 -0.40
N THR A 195 0.67 -10.32 -1.07
CA THR A 195 1.35 -11.50 -0.52
C THR A 195 2.84 -11.53 -0.83
N GLY A 196 3.28 -11.00 -1.97
CA GLY A 196 4.63 -11.22 -2.48
C GLY A 196 4.94 -12.69 -2.76
N ASN A 197 3.94 -13.51 -3.01
CA ASN A 197 4.06 -14.95 -3.27
C ASN A 197 3.54 -15.27 -4.67
N ARG A 198 4.40 -15.86 -5.51
CA ARG A 198 4.06 -16.17 -6.90
C ARG A 198 2.79 -17.01 -7.02
N VAL A 199 2.68 -18.08 -6.24
CA VAL A 199 1.53 -19.01 -6.32
C VAL A 199 0.24 -18.28 -5.93
N ALA A 200 0.26 -17.47 -4.88
CA ALA A 200 -0.90 -16.69 -4.48
C ALA A 200 -1.31 -15.68 -5.56
N ILE A 201 -0.33 -14.99 -6.18
CA ILE A 201 -0.59 -14.05 -7.28
C ILE A 201 -1.23 -14.79 -8.47
N GLU A 202 -0.67 -15.93 -8.90
CA GLU A 202 -1.18 -16.71 -10.02
C GLU A 202 -2.58 -17.28 -9.76
N THR A 203 -2.84 -17.74 -8.55
CA THR A 203 -4.17 -18.23 -8.12
C THR A 203 -5.20 -17.10 -8.02
N GLY A 204 -4.77 -15.89 -7.67
CA GLY A 204 -5.63 -14.72 -7.48
C GLY A 204 -6.45 -14.33 -8.72
N PHE A 205 -5.99 -14.69 -9.93
CA PHE A 205 -6.76 -14.47 -11.17
C PHE A 205 -8.10 -15.21 -11.18
N ASP A 206 -8.17 -16.38 -10.54
CA ASP A 206 -9.38 -17.18 -10.48
C ASP A 206 -10.47 -16.52 -9.64
N PHE A 207 -10.09 -15.68 -8.68
CA PHE A 207 -10.99 -15.03 -7.73
C PHE A 207 -11.66 -13.77 -8.28
N VAL A 208 -11.18 -13.24 -9.40
CA VAL A 208 -11.73 -12.04 -10.05
C VAL A 208 -13.01 -12.37 -10.78
N ALA A 209 -14.05 -11.57 -10.57
CA ALA A 209 -15.33 -11.65 -11.28
C ALA A 209 -15.20 -11.26 -12.76
N HIS A 210 -16.23 -11.56 -13.55
CA HIS A 210 -16.35 -11.04 -14.91
C HIS A 210 -16.43 -9.50 -14.89
N GLY A 211 -15.63 -8.83 -15.71
CA GLY A 211 -15.48 -7.37 -15.73
C GLY A 211 -14.66 -6.81 -14.56
N GLY A 212 -14.09 -7.69 -13.73
CA GLY A 212 -13.40 -7.30 -12.50
C GLY A 212 -11.96 -6.82 -12.73
N ARG A 213 -11.36 -6.38 -11.62
CA ARG A 213 -10.02 -5.78 -11.58
C ARG A 213 -9.12 -6.57 -10.65
N TYR A 214 -7.91 -6.89 -11.10
CA TYR A 214 -6.86 -7.47 -10.28
C TYR A 214 -5.76 -6.45 -10.05
N VAL A 215 -5.45 -6.10 -8.80
CA VAL A 215 -4.48 -5.09 -8.43
C VAL A 215 -3.31 -5.74 -7.69
N LEU A 216 -2.14 -5.74 -8.31
CA LEU A 216 -0.89 -6.23 -7.71
C LEU A 216 -0.23 -5.09 -6.94
N ILE A 217 -0.17 -5.23 -5.61
CA ILE A 217 0.49 -4.27 -4.71
C ILE A 217 1.91 -4.75 -4.39
N SER A 218 2.06 -6.05 -4.20
CA SER A 218 3.35 -6.67 -3.95
C SER A 218 4.21 -6.78 -5.22
N VAL A 219 5.52 -6.93 -5.03
CA VAL A 219 6.47 -7.15 -6.11
C VAL A 219 7.27 -8.42 -5.85
N ILE A 220 7.43 -9.25 -6.88
CA ILE A 220 8.28 -10.43 -6.87
C ILE A 220 9.33 -10.33 -7.98
N ARG A 221 10.40 -11.12 -7.89
CA ARG A 221 11.45 -11.19 -8.93
C ARG A 221 11.06 -12.08 -10.10
N ASP A 222 10.19 -13.05 -9.85
CA ASP A 222 9.80 -14.04 -10.82
C ASP A 222 8.76 -13.51 -11.81
N ALA A 223 8.68 -14.14 -12.98
CA ALA A 223 7.54 -13.96 -13.87
C ALA A 223 6.29 -14.59 -13.26
N ILE A 224 5.14 -13.99 -13.52
CA ILE A 224 3.82 -14.55 -13.22
C ILE A 224 3.16 -15.02 -14.51
N THR A 225 2.36 -16.08 -14.41
CA THR A 225 1.61 -16.66 -15.53
C THR A 225 0.11 -16.68 -15.21
N PHE A 226 -0.70 -16.54 -16.21
CA PHE A 226 -2.16 -16.68 -16.13
C PHE A 226 -2.70 -17.28 -17.42
N GLN A 227 -3.92 -17.80 -17.37
CA GLN A 227 -4.59 -18.39 -18.52
C GLN A 227 -5.25 -17.28 -19.36
N ASP A 228 -4.70 -17.00 -20.54
CA ASP A 228 -5.23 -15.97 -21.45
C ASP A 228 -6.71 -16.17 -21.81
N PRO A 229 -7.20 -17.40 -22.12
CA PRO A 229 -8.63 -17.59 -22.38
C PRO A 229 -9.54 -17.18 -21.24
N ASP A 230 -9.13 -17.38 -19.98
CA ASP A 230 -9.91 -17.00 -18.82
C ASP A 230 -9.85 -15.50 -18.57
N PHE A 231 -8.67 -14.91 -18.71
CA PHE A 231 -8.47 -13.46 -18.61
C PHE A 231 -9.33 -12.72 -19.64
N HIS A 232 -9.30 -13.18 -20.92
CA HIS A 232 -10.09 -12.62 -21.99
C HIS A 232 -11.60 -12.83 -21.77
N ARG A 233 -12.02 -14.05 -21.43
CA ARG A 233 -13.45 -14.38 -21.22
C ARG A 233 -14.09 -13.57 -20.11
N LYS A 234 -13.31 -13.28 -19.04
CA LYS A 234 -13.77 -12.46 -17.93
C LYS A 234 -13.63 -10.95 -18.20
N GLU A 235 -13.04 -10.52 -19.31
CA GLU A 235 -12.74 -9.11 -19.61
C GLU A 235 -12.03 -8.41 -18.43
N MET A 236 -11.03 -9.09 -17.87
CA MET A 236 -10.34 -8.61 -16.68
C MET A 236 -9.47 -7.39 -16.94
N THR A 237 -9.31 -6.54 -15.94
CA THR A 237 -8.27 -5.51 -15.91
C THR A 237 -7.19 -5.89 -14.91
N LEU A 238 -5.94 -6.00 -15.38
CA LEU A 238 -4.76 -6.19 -14.51
C LEU A 238 -4.07 -4.85 -14.26
N LEU A 239 -3.85 -4.51 -13.00
CA LEU A 239 -3.27 -3.24 -12.56
C LEU A 239 -2.07 -3.47 -11.65
N GLY A 240 -0.96 -2.76 -11.91
CA GLY A 240 0.11 -2.61 -10.93
C GLY A 240 -0.15 -1.38 -10.04
N SER A 241 0.09 -1.52 -8.74
CA SER A 241 0.12 -0.41 -7.79
C SER A 241 1.52 -0.26 -7.23
N ARG A 242 2.08 0.96 -7.25
CA ARG A 242 3.45 1.22 -6.81
C ARG A 242 3.54 2.50 -6.03
N ASN A 243 4.22 2.43 -4.86
CA ASN A 243 4.47 3.58 -4.02
C ASN A 243 3.17 4.32 -3.67
N ALA A 244 3.25 5.58 -3.28
CA ALA A 244 2.11 6.46 -3.05
C ALA A 244 2.43 7.90 -3.48
N THR A 245 1.42 8.73 -3.59
CA THR A 245 1.55 10.16 -3.89
C THR A 245 1.26 11.01 -2.66
N ASN A 246 1.64 12.28 -2.66
CA ASN A 246 1.30 13.20 -1.58
C ASN A 246 -0.22 13.29 -1.31
N GLU A 247 -1.05 13.05 -2.32
CA GLU A 247 -2.50 12.97 -2.17
C GLU A 247 -2.90 11.78 -1.27
N ASP A 248 -2.29 10.61 -1.50
CA ASP A 248 -2.56 9.41 -0.70
C ASP A 248 -2.11 9.60 0.75
N PHE A 249 -0.93 10.20 0.96
CA PHE A 249 -0.45 10.56 2.30
C PHE A 249 -1.42 11.49 3.04
N ARG A 250 -1.87 12.58 2.39
CA ARG A 250 -2.85 13.50 3.00
C ARG A 250 -4.17 12.81 3.33
N ARG A 251 -4.64 11.93 2.45
CA ARG A 251 -5.85 11.13 2.67
C ARG A 251 -5.73 10.23 3.90
N VAL A 252 -4.58 9.58 4.08
CA VAL A 252 -4.30 8.78 5.28
C VAL A 252 -4.30 9.64 6.53
N MET A 253 -3.57 10.77 6.51
CA MET A 253 -3.50 11.69 7.64
C MET A 253 -4.88 12.21 8.03
N GLU A 254 -5.74 12.51 7.07
CA GLU A 254 -7.13 12.93 7.33
C GLU A 254 -7.98 11.80 7.92
N ALA A 255 -7.82 10.57 7.42
CA ALA A 255 -8.50 9.41 7.98
C ALA A 255 -8.10 9.13 9.44
N ILE A 256 -6.84 9.36 9.79
CA ILE A 256 -6.36 9.26 11.18
C ILE A 256 -6.93 10.41 12.03
N ARG A 257 -6.88 11.67 11.55
CA ARG A 257 -7.42 12.83 12.30
C ARG A 257 -8.91 12.71 12.58
N SER A 258 -9.67 12.23 11.61
CA SER A 258 -11.13 12.04 11.76
C SER A 258 -11.50 10.83 12.62
N GLY A 259 -10.53 10.00 13.03
CA GLY A 259 -10.77 8.76 13.75
C GLY A 259 -11.33 7.62 12.87
N ALA A 260 -11.35 7.79 11.54
CA ALA A 260 -11.75 6.73 10.62
C ALA A 260 -10.72 5.59 10.54
N VAL A 261 -9.46 5.89 10.87
CA VAL A 261 -8.37 4.92 11.05
C VAL A 261 -7.80 5.10 12.46
N ASP A 262 -7.93 4.08 13.29
CA ASP A 262 -7.37 4.03 14.63
C ASP A 262 -5.99 3.33 14.58
N ILE A 263 -4.94 4.12 14.79
CA ILE A 263 -3.56 3.62 14.77
C ILE A 263 -3.17 2.80 16.01
N HIS A 264 -3.91 2.91 17.11
CA HIS A 264 -3.58 2.19 18.35
C HIS A 264 -3.78 0.68 18.24
N HIS A 265 -4.41 0.24 17.18
CA HIS A 265 -4.66 -1.17 16.88
C HIS A 265 -3.84 -1.72 15.70
N LEU A 266 -2.98 -0.89 15.09
CA LEU A 266 -2.12 -1.25 13.95
C LEU A 266 -0.82 -1.99 14.33
#